data_e9cf0468547b34d887352bce824b4f6b
#
_entry.id   e9cf0468547b34d887352bce824b4f6b
#
_cell.length_a   1.000
_cell.length_b   1.000
_cell.length_c   1.000
_cell.angle_alpha   90.00
_cell.angle_beta   90.00
_cell.angle_gamma   90.00
#
_symmetry.space_group_name_H-M   'P 1'
#
loop_
_entity.id
_entity.type
_entity.pdbx_description
1 polymer ?
#
loop_
_entity_poly.entity_id
_entity_poly.type
_entity_poly.pdbx_seq_one_letter_code
_entity_poly.pdbx_strand_id
1 'polypeptide(L)'
;VGEALDAEIRRRAVSGVDRSISLEPLPDPSNRLTLSTSRVDGLGLACPDIHYSLGDYARKGYDKACEQLRHIGTLFNAEEFEITTALNANNHIMGSTIMGSDPRDSVVDENCRAHDHANLWLPGGSAMVSASVVNSTLTMAALGLKAADAIERAL
;
A
#
# COMPACT_ATOMS: atom_id res chain seq x y z
N VAL A 1 -2.39 37.59 -18.91
CA VAL A 1 -1.59 38.31 -17.91
C VAL A 1 -2.39 39.53 -17.47
N GLY A 2 -2.35 39.94 -16.20
CA GLY A 2 -3.08 41.08 -15.64
C GLY A 2 -4.38 40.69 -14.94
N GLU A 3 -5.36 41.59 -14.91
CA GLU A 3 -6.60 41.42 -14.12
C GLU A 3 -7.38 40.15 -14.44
N ALA A 4 -7.43 39.73 -15.70
CA ALA A 4 -8.11 38.49 -16.10
C ALA A 4 -7.45 37.24 -15.51
N LEU A 5 -6.14 37.23 -15.45
CA LEU A 5 -5.40 36.10 -14.82
C LEU A 5 -5.60 36.11 -13.29
N ASP A 6 -5.55 37.29 -12.65
CA ASP A 6 -5.80 37.42 -11.22
C ASP A 6 -7.23 36.94 -10.84
N ALA A 7 -8.23 37.38 -11.61
CA ALA A 7 -9.61 36.95 -11.44
C ALA A 7 -9.77 35.41 -11.58
N GLU A 8 -9.13 34.83 -12.59
CA GLU A 8 -9.17 33.37 -12.80
C GLU A 8 -8.45 32.60 -11.71
N ILE A 9 -7.29 33.07 -11.24
CA ILE A 9 -6.58 32.45 -10.10
C ILE A 9 -7.46 32.46 -8.84
N ARG A 10 -8.09 33.62 -8.55
CA ARG A 10 -8.99 33.74 -7.39
C ARG A 10 -10.19 32.79 -7.50
N ARG A 11 -10.80 32.73 -8.68
CA ARG A 11 -11.91 31.80 -8.95
C ARG A 11 -11.51 30.36 -8.70
N ARG A 12 -10.41 29.89 -9.30
CA ARG A 12 -9.93 28.50 -9.17
C ARG A 12 -9.48 28.17 -7.75
N ALA A 13 -8.84 29.10 -7.04
CA ALA A 13 -8.34 28.88 -5.68
C ALA A 13 -9.45 28.54 -4.66
N VAL A 14 -10.69 29.01 -4.90
CA VAL A 14 -11.82 28.78 -3.98
C VAL A 14 -12.83 27.74 -4.50
N SER A 15 -12.76 27.35 -5.77
CA SER A 15 -13.71 26.43 -6.40
C SER A 15 -13.10 25.09 -6.81
N GLY A 16 -11.77 24.98 -6.79
CA GLY A 16 -11.08 23.71 -7.09
C GLY A 16 -11.24 22.68 -5.97
N VAL A 17 -11.67 21.47 -6.32
CA VAL A 17 -11.76 20.34 -5.39
C VAL A 17 -10.94 19.18 -5.95
N ASP A 18 -9.88 18.81 -5.24
CA ASP A 18 -9.13 17.60 -5.54
C ASP A 18 -9.66 16.43 -4.72
N ARG A 19 -9.78 15.26 -5.34
CA ARG A 19 -10.23 14.02 -4.71
C ARG A 19 -9.34 12.87 -5.14
N SER A 20 -8.78 12.17 -4.17
CA SER A 20 -8.05 10.93 -4.39
C SER A 20 -8.83 9.73 -3.84
N ILE A 21 -8.68 8.59 -4.48
CA ILE A 21 -9.24 7.32 -4.03
C ILE A 21 -8.08 6.34 -3.89
N SER A 22 -8.01 5.70 -2.72
CA SER A 22 -7.09 4.61 -2.47
C SER A 22 -7.78 3.28 -2.76
N LEU A 23 -7.08 2.41 -3.49
CA LEU A 23 -7.55 1.08 -3.82
C LEU A 23 -6.64 0.05 -3.14
N GLU A 24 -7.25 -0.98 -2.57
CA GLU A 24 -6.53 -2.10 -2.01
C GLU A 24 -6.23 -3.15 -3.09
N PRO A 25 -4.96 -3.48 -3.38
CA PRO A 25 -4.63 -4.69 -4.11
C PRO A 25 -4.74 -5.88 -3.17
N LEU A 26 -5.45 -6.95 -3.59
CA LEU A 26 -5.49 -8.19 -2.83
C LEU A 26 -4.12 -8.89 -2.90
N PRO A 27 -3.76 -9.65 -1.84
CA PRO A 27 -2.55 -10.47 -1.86
C PRO A 27 -2.58 -11.46 -3.03
N ASP A 28 -1.46 -11.58 -3.71
CA ASP A 28 -1.27 -12.54 -4.81
C ASP A 28 0.10 -13.20 -4.64
N PRO A 29 0.19 -14.54 -4.62
CA PRO A 29 1.46 -15.25 -4.48
C PRO A 29 2.50 -14.94 -5.56
N SER A 30 2.09 -14.41 -6.72
CA SER A 30 3.00 -13.95 -7.76
C SER A 30 3.65 -12.60 -7.45
N ASN A 31 3.01 -11.77 -6.59
CA ASN A 31 3.56 -10.52 -6.10
C ASN A 31 4.52 -10.82 -4.94
N ARG A 32 5.80 -10.97 -5.26
CA ARG A 32 6.82 -11.40 -4.29
C ARG A 32 8.19 -10.78 -4.55
N LEU A 33 9.03 -10.85 -3.54
CA LEU A 33 10.44 -10.60 -3.64
C LEU A 33 11.17 -11.92 -3.89
N THR A 34 12.10 -11.93 -4.83
CA THR A 34 13.04 -13.03 -5.04
C THR A 34 14.47 -12.50 -5.04
N LEU A 35 15.45 -13.38 -4.85
CA LEU A 35 16.84 -12.99 -5.01
C LEU A 35 17.23 -13.07 -6.48
N SER A 36 17.92 -12.03 -6.97
CA SER A 36 18.42 -12.00 -8.33
C SER A 36 19.49 -13.07 -8.55
N THR A 37 19.41 -13.74 -9.69
CA THR A 37 20.44 -14.72 -10.11
C THR A 37 21.60 -14.09 -10.85
N SER A 38 21.51 -12.80 -11.20
CA SER A 38 22.49 -12.12 -12.06
C SER A 38 23.02 -10.79 -11.49
N ARG A 39 22.39 -10.24 -10.46
CA ARG A 39 22.79 -8.97 -9.86
C ARG A 39 23.18 -9.14 -8.40
N VAL A 40 24.30 -8.57 -8.04
CA VAL A 40 24.80 -8.50 -6.65
C VAL A 40 25.04 -7.04 -6.26
N ASP A 41 24.99 -6.77 -4.98
CA ASP A 41 25.32 -5.46 -4.41
C ASP A 41 26.84 -5.30 -4.21
N GLY A 42 27.26 -4.16 -3.62
CA GLY A 42 28.67 -3.86 -3.34
C GLY A 42 29.34 -4.79 -2.32
N LEU A 43 28.56 -5.62 -1.61
CA LEU A 43 29.05 -6.63 -0.65
C LEU A 43 29.03 -8.05 -1.25
N GLY A 44 28.61 -8.20 -2.51
CA GLY A 44 28.48 -9.51 -3.16
C GLY A 44 27.19 -10.26 -2.82
N LEU A 45 26.24 -9.64 -2.14
CA LEU A 45 24.94 -10.23 -1.84
C LEU A 45 23.97 -10.08 -3.02
N ALA A 46 23.16 -11.11 -3.27
CA ALA A 46 22.16 -11.06 -4.34
C ALA A 46 21.17 -9.93 -4.11
N CYS A 47 20.98 -9.07 -5.13
CA CYS A 47 20.00 -8.00 -5.09
C CYS A 47 18.58 -8.56 -5.06
N PRO A 48 17.60 -7.87 -4.43
CA PRO A 48 16.19 -8.25 -4.54
C PRO A 48 15.65 -7.97 -5.95
N ASP A 49 14.86 -8.89 -6.48
CA ASP A 49 14.00 -8.71 -7.65
C ASP A 49 12.56 -8.64 -7.18
N ILE A 50 11.87 -7.53 -7.55
CA ILE A 50 10.49 -7.27 -7.16
C ILE A 50 9.57 -7.69 -8.31
N HIS A 51 8.73 -8.68 -8.05
CA HIS A 51 7.66 -9.10 -8.96
C HIS A 51 6.36 -8.51 -8.46
N TYR A 52 5.75 -7.64 -9.26
CA TYR A 52 4.48 -7.01 -8.90
C TYR A 52 3.60 -6.81 -10.14
N SER A 53 2.34 -7.19 -9.98
CA SER A 53 1.28 -6.93 -10.95
C SER A 53 0.00 -6.50 -10.24
N LEU A 54 -0.74 -5.61 -10.87
CA LEU A 54 -2.03 -5.18 -10.36
C LEU A 54 -3.11 -6.19 -10.79
N GLY A 55 -3.74 -6.84 -9.82
CA GLY A 55 -4.79 -7.82 -10.06
C GLY A 55 -6.12 -7.22 -10.55
N ASP A 56 -7.00 -8.06 -11.05
CA ASP A 56 -8.30 -7.66 -11.61
C ASP A 56 -9.22 -7.01 -10.57
N TYR A 57 -9.12 -7.40 -9.31
CA TYR A 57 -9.88 -6.78 -8.24
C TYR A 57 -9.62 -5.27 -8.15
N ALA A 58 -8.35 -4.88 -8.11
CA ALA A 58 -7.97 -3.47 -8.04
C ALA A 58 -8.33 -2.72 -9.34
N ARG A 59 -8.21 -3.36 -10.51
CA ARG A 59 -8.63 -2.78 -11.80
C ARG A 59 -10.14 -2.49 -11.83
N LYS A 60 -10.97 -3.46 -11.44
CA LYS A 60 -12.42 -3.27 -11.31
C LYS A 60 -12.78 -2.20 -10.26
N GLY A 61 -12.04 -2.16 -9.17
CA GLY A 61 -12.14 -1.11 -8.15
C GLY A 61 -11.88 0.28 -8.74
N TYR A 62 -10.85 0.41 -9.59
CA TYR A 62 -10.54 1.65 -10.29
C TYR A 62 -11.68 2.10 -11.21
N ASP A 63 -12.22 1.19 -12.02
CA ASP A 63 -13.33 1.51 -12.93
C ASP A 63 -14.54 2.01 -12.14
N LYS A 64 -14.85 1.34 -11.04
CA LYS A 64 -15.95 1.75 -10.14
C LYS A 64 -15.68 3.09 -9.46
N ALA A 65 -14.44 3.33 -9.05
CA ALA A 65 -14.01 4.60 -8.49
C ALA A 65 -14.18 5.75 -9.49
N CYS A 66 -13.79 5.56 -10.74
CA CYS A 66 -13.98 6.52 -11.81
C CYS A 66 -15.46 6.85 -12.05
N GLU A 67 -16.33 5.83 -12.02
CA GLU A 67 -17.78 6.02 -12.12
C GLU A 67 -18.33 6.87 -10.97
N GLN A 68 -17.92 6.57 -9.73
CA GLN A 68 -18.34 7.33 -8.55
C GLN A 68 -17.81 8.77 -8.56
N LEU A 69 -16.57 8.98 -8.98
CA LEU A 69 -16.01 10.33 -9.10
C LEU A 69 -16.80 11.17 -10.10
N ARG A 70 -17.19 10.61 -11.26
CA ARG A 70 -18.04 11.33 -12.24
C ARG A 70 -19.39 11.68 -11.62
N HIS A 71 -20.00 10.75 -10.89
CA HIS A 71 -21.26 11.01 -10.20
C HIS A 71 -21.12 12.15 -9.17
N ILE A 72 -20.05 12.11 -8.37
CA ILE A 72 -19.74 13.20 -7.42
C ILE A 72 -19.57 14.53 -8.15
N GLY A 73 -18.86 14.55 -9.28
CA GLY A 73 -18.70 15.75 -10.12
C GLY A 73 -20.04 16.34 -10.55
N THR A 74 -21.03 15.50 -10.93
CA THR A 74 -22.36 15.99 -11.27
C THR A 74 -23.12 16.57 -10.07
N LEU A 75 -22.95 15.99 -8.88
CA LEU A 75 -23.57 16.51 -7.65
C LEU A 75 -23.00 17.87 -7.24
N PHE A 76 -21.74 18.13 -7.54
CA PHE A 76 -21.07 19.42 -7.32
C PHE A 76 -21.33 20.43 -8.44
N ASN A 77 -22.07 20.09 -9.50
CA ASN A 77 -22.21 20.89 -10.71
C ASN A 77 -20.82 21.34 -11.25
N ALA A 78 -19.87 20.41 -11.29
CA ALA A 78 -18.51 20.71 -11.73
C ALA A 78 -18.51 21.18 -13.19
N GLU A 79 -17.97 22.37 -13.44
CA GLU A 79 -17.83 22.95 -14.79
C GLU A 79 -16.67 22.28 -15.55
N GLU A 80 -15.59 21.96 -14.84
CA GLU A 80 -14.42 21.26 -15.35
C GLU A 80 -14.21 19.98 -14.51
N PHE A 81 -13.97 18.87 -15.16
CA PHE A 81 -13.77 17.60 -14.49
C PHE A 81 -12.71 16.76 -15.20
N GLU A 82 -11.67 16.39 -14.47
CA GLU A 82 -10.58 15.55 -14.98
C GLU A 82 -10.38 14.36 -14.05
N ILE A 83 -10.21 13.17 -14.61
CA ILE A 83 -9.77 11.97 -13.88
C ILE A 83 -8.37 11.61 -14.35
N THR A 84 -7.42 11.60 -13.43
CA THR A 84 -6.09 11.06 -13.69
C THR A 84 -6.20 9.55 -13.94
N THR A 85 -5.75 9.11 -15.11
CA THR A 85 -5.80 7.70 -15.51
C THR A 85 -4.62 6.87 -14.98
N ALA A 86 -3.62 7.52 -14.39
CA ALA A 86 -2.46 6.85 -13.83
C ALA A 86 -2.76 6.33 -12.42
N LEU A 87 -2.60 5.01 -12.24
CA LEU A 87 -2.56 4.39 -10.92
C LEU A 87 -1.15 4.59 -10.34
N ASN A 88 -1.05 5.35 -9.26
CA ASN A 88 0.21 5.60 -8.57
C ASN A 88 0.30 4.77 -7.29
N ALA A 89 1.51 4.31 -6.96
CA ALA A 89 1.76 3.68 -5.68
C ALA A 89 1.54 4.70 -4.54
N ASN A 90 0.85 4.27 -3.49
CA ASN A 90 0.52 5.13 -2.34
C ASN A 90 1.51 4.94 -1.18
N ASN A 91 2.70 4.40 -1.41
CA ASN A 91 3.73 4.14 -0.38
C ASN A 91 3.27 3.26 0.81
N HIS A 92 2.12 2.63 0.72
CA HIS A 92 1.63 1.65 1.70
C HIS A 92 2.08 0.25 1.29
N ILE A 93 3.38 0.00 1.39
CA ILE A 93 3.99 -1.29 1.02
C ILE A 93 3.76 -2.27 2.16
N MET A 94 3.05 -3.36 1.88
CA MET A 94 2.69 -4.39 2.87
C MET A 94 3.09 -5.77 2.35
N GLY A 95 3.19 -6.73 3.29
CA GLY A 95 3.51 -8.12 2.95
C GLY A 95 5.00 -8.37 2.82
N SER A 96 5.36 -9.43 2.15
CA SER A 96 6.68 -10.07 2.03
C SER A 96 7.09 -10.97 3.20
N THR A 97 6.71 -10.68 4.44
CA THR A 97 6.87 -11.56 5.61
C THR A 97 5.53 -11.77 6.32
N ILE A 98 4.52 -12.09 5.53
CA ILE A 98 3.12 -12.17 5.99
C ILE A 98 2.94 -13.12 7.17
N MET A 99 2.06 -12.74 8.10
CA MET A 99 1.71 -13.56 9.24
C MET A 99 0.68 -14.64 8.88
N GLY A 100 0.79 -15.75 9.57
CA GLY A 100 -0.16 -16.86 9.45
C GLY A 100 0.17 -17.99 10.41
N SER A 101 -0.71 -18.97 10.49
CA SER A 101 -0.54 -20.14 11.36
C SER A 101 0.22 -21.29 10.70
N ASP A 102 0.32 -21.29 9.38
CA ASP A 102 0.96 -22.36 8.61
C ASP A 102 2.29 -21.85 8.00
N PRO A 103 3.43 -22.45 8.38
CA PRO A 103 4.74 -22.05 7.84
C PRO A 103 4.92 -22.34 6.34
N ARG A 104 4.00 -23.05 5.70
CA ARG A 104 4.04 -23.30 4.26
C ARG A 104 3.54 -22.10 3.43
N ASP A 105 2.74 -21.23 4.02
CA ASP A 105 2.12 -20.08 3.36
C ASP A 105 2.31 -18.74 4.10
N SER A 106 3.08 -18.76 5.20
CA SER A 106 3.41 -17.56 5.98
C SER A 106 4.87 -17.57 6.45
N VAL A 107 5.39 -16.41 6.82
CA VAL A 107 6.78 -16.25 7.29
C VAL A 107 6.85 -16.11 8.80
N VAL A 108 5.86 -15.45 9.39
CA VAL A 108 5.78 -15.20 10.84
C VAL A 108 4.46 -15.69 11.40
N ASP A 109 4.47 -16.04 12.69
CA ASP A 109 3.28 -16.39 13.45
C ASP A 109 2.45 -15.17 13.85
N GLU A 110 1.41 -15.38 14.64
CA GLU A 110 0.51 -14.34 15.15
C GLU A 110 1.19 -13.32 16.07
N ASN A 111 2.38 -13.61 16.58
CA ASN A 111 3.22 -12.74 17.39
C ASN A 111 4.34 -12.09 16.58
N CYS A 112 4.28 -12.17 15.27
CA CYS A 112 5.32 -11.71 14.35
C CYS A 112 6.66 -12.42 14.51
N ARG A 113 6.70 -13.61 15.13
CA ARG A 113 7.90 -14.43 15.27
C ARG A 113 8.07 -15.29 14.03
N ALA A 114 9.27 -15.32 13.47
CA ALA A 114 9.58 -16.17 12.31
C ALA A 114 9.39 -17.65 12.62
N HIS A 115 8.77 -18.40 11.71
CA HIS A 115 8.57 -19.83 11.87
C HIS A 115 9.91 -20.59 11.88
N ASP A 116 10.87 -20.13 11.09
CA ASP A 116 12.17 -20.81 10.91
C ASP A 116 13.26 -20.37 11.91
N HIS A 117 13.01 -19.26 12.65
CA HIS A 117 14.02 -18.66 13.52
C HIS A 117 13.43 -18.30 14.89
N ALA A 118 13.84 -19.03 15.90
CA ALA A 118 13.31 -18.90 17.25
C ALA A 118 13.60 -17.55 17.94
N ASN A 119 14.58 -16.79 17.45
CA ASN A 119 15.04 -15.51 18.00
C ASN A 119 14.84 -14.32 17.02
N LEU A 120 13.95 -14.47 16.02
CA LEU A 120 13.68 -13.43 15.03
C LEU A 120 12.20 -13.03 15.04
N TRP A 121 11.93 -11.74 15.18
CA TRP A 121 10.61 -11.14 15.07
C TRP A 121 10.60 -10.07 13.98
N LEU A 122 9.57 -10.06 13.14
CA LEU A 122 9.43 -9.20 11.98
C LEU A 122 8.06 -8.47 12.02
N PRO A 123 7.86 -7.55 12.99
CA PRO A 123 6.61 -6.80 13.09
C PRO A 123 6.53 -5.68 12.05
N GLY A 124 5.32 -5.13 11.88
CA GLY A 124 5.08 -3.96 11.02
C GLY A 124 4.36 -4.31 9.73
N GLY A 125 4.53 -3.46 8.72
CA GLY A 125 3.83 -3.60 7.43
C GLY A 125 4.15 -4.90 6.70
N SER A 126 5.35 -5.43 6.84
CA SER A 126 5.76 -6.67 6.20
C SER A 126 5.00 -7.90 6.71
N ALA A 127 4.54 -7.89 7.96
CA ALA A 127 3.74 -8.96 8.54
C ALA A 127 2.24 -8.88 8.16
N MET A 128 1.78 -7.74 7.64
CA MET A 128 0.39 -7.56 7.25
C MET A 128 0.07 -8.35 5.98
N VAL A 129 -1.06 -9.06 5.99
CA VAL A 129 -1.52 -9.88 4.86
C VAL A 129 -2.07 -9.01 3.75
N SER A 130 -2.71 -7.87 4.07
CA SER A 130 -3.22 -6.91 3.09
C SER A 130 -2.97 -5.48 3.55
N ALA A 131 -3.00 -4.54 2.59
CA ALA A 131 -2.69 -3.13 2.85
C ALA A 131 -3.88 -2.34 3.41
N SER A 132 -5.12 -2.79 3.18
CA SER A 132 -6.32 -1.98 3.40
C SER A 132 -6.34 -0.70 2.55
N VAL A 133 -7.41 0.08 2.66
CA VAL A 133 -7.62 1.36 1.94
C VAL A 133 -7.29 2.59 2.78
N VAL A 134 -6.83 2.41 4.02
CA VAL A 134 -6.52 3.49 4.97
C VAL A 134 -5.06 3.43 5.43
N ASN A 135 -4.59 4.54 6.00
CA ASN A 135 -3.26 4.60 6.60
C ASN A 135 -3.14 3.60 7.76
N SER A 136 -2.24 2.64 7.65
CA SER A 136 -2.13 1.47 8.54
C SER A 136 -1.08 1.62 9.65
N THR A 137 -0.49 2.81 9.82
CA THR A 137 0.58 3.06 10.80
C THR A 137 0.17 2.66 12.23
N LEU A 138 -1.08 2.90 12.64
CA LEU A 138 -1.56 2.50 13.97
C LEU A 138 -1.58 0.97 14.13
N THR A 139 -2.00 0.25 13.10
CA THR A 139 -1.96 -1.22 13.08
C THR A 139 -0.54 -1.75 13.15
N MET A 140 0.40 -1.13 12.40
CA MET A 140 1.81 -1.49 12.46
C MET A 140 2.41 -1.27 13.84
N ALA A 141 2.07 -0.15 14.51
CA ALA A 141 2.50 0.14 15.87
C ALA A 141 1.93 -0.90 16.88
N ALA A 142 0.66 -1.29 16.73
CA ALA A 142 0.04 -2.32 17.56
C ALA A 142 0.72 -3.69 17.37
N LEU A 143 1.09 -4.06 16.15
CA LEU A 143 1.87 -5.26 15.87
C LEU A 143 3.27 -5.19 16.51
N GLY A 144 3.91 -4.03 16.47
CA GLY A 144 5.19 -3.79 17.15
C GLY A 144 5.10 -3.99 18.65
N LEU A 145 4.08 -3.45 19.31
CA LEU A 145 3.84 -3.64 20.75
C LEU A 145 3.55 -5.12 21.09
N LYS A 146 2.71 -5.79 20.28
CA LYS A 146 2.42 -7.22 20.46
C LYS A 146 3.68 -8.08 20.34
N ALA A 147 4.54 -7.77 19.39
CA ALA A 147 5.82 -8.46 19.22
C ALA A 147 6.76 -8.19 20.41
N ALA A 148 6.80 -6.96 20.93
CA ALA A 148 7.60 -6.61 22.11
C ALA A 148 7.17 -7.42 23.34
N ASP A 149 5.86 -7.51 23.61
CA ASP A 149 5.31 -8.35 24.68
C ASP A 149 5.65 -9.84 24.51
N ALA A 150 5.68 -10.33 23.26
CA ALA A 150 6.05 -11.71 22.98
C ALA A 150 7.55 -11.97 23.19
N ILE A 151 8.40 -11.01 22.84
CA ILE A 151 9.84 -11.05 23.09
C ILE A 151 10.12 -11.09 24.60
N GLU A 152 9.48 -10.20 25.38
CA GLU A 152 9.64 -10.14 26.82
C GLU A 152 9.28 -11.46 27.50
N ARG A 153 8.24 -12.14 27.03
CA ARG A 153 7.87 -13.48 27.54
C ARG A 153 8.80 -14.59 27.10
N ALA A 154 9.61 -14.40 26.07
CA ALA A 154 10.52 -15.41 25.52
C ALA A 154 11.95 -15.30 26.09
N LEU A 155 12.28 -14.22 26.80
CA LEU A 155 13.55 -14.00 27.51
C LEU A 155 13.50 -14.55 28.94
#